data_886899c014529051b5bcb1adf933bedf
#
_entry.id   886899c014529051b5bcb1adf933bedf
#
_cell.length_a   1.000
_cell.length_b   1.000
_cell.length_c   1.000
_cell.angle_alpha   90.00
_cell.angle_beta   90.00
_cell.angle_gamma   90.00
#
_symmetry.space_group_name_H-M   'P 1'
#
loop_
_entity.id
_entity.type
_entity.pdbx_description
1 polymer ?
#
loop_
_entity_poly.entity_id
_entity_poly.type
_entity_poly.pdbx_seq_one_letter_code
_entity_poly.pdbx_strand_id
1 'polypeptide(L)'
;ISEQTKKVAARTKLAEGLLRRKLLMLENCIQPDSKWVSSKTITIADIAIWRLLGWFTSGVIDGFPKDMITLFPKLKRLCLAVDNHEKIKSWVQKTYPNNYPRGNF
;
A
#
# COMPACT_ATOMS: atom_id res chain seq x y z
N ILE A 1 -4.18 -25.82 17.08
CA ILE A 1 -4.14 -24.48 16.47
C ILE A 1 -4.86 -24.53 15.11
N SER A 2 -5.80 -23.62 14.88
CA SER A 2 -6.56 -23.58 13.64
C SER A 2 -5.69 -23.14 12.46
N GLU A 3 -6.12 -23.49 11.25
CA GLU A 3 -5.48 -23.07 10.00
C GLU A 3 -5.43 -21.54 9.89
N GLN A 4 -6.52 -20.87 10.28
CA GLN A 4 -6.61 -19.43 10.27
C GLN A 4 -5.59 -18.80 11.23
N THR A 5 -5.41 -19.36 12.42
CA THR A 5 -4.42 -18.88 13.39
C THR A 5 -3.00 -18.99 12.83
N LYS A 6 -2.69 -20.10 12.15
CA LYS A 6 -1.39 -20.30 11.50
C LYS A 6 -1.15 -19.28 10.39
N LYS A 7 -2.17 -18.98 9.60
CA LYS A 7 -2.09 -17.97 8.52
C LYS A 7 -1.83 -16.59 9.09
N VAL A 8 -2.55 -16.21 10.14
CA VAL A 8 -2.36 -14.89 10.78
C VAL A 8 -0.94 -14.77 11.34
N ALA A 9 -0.45 -15.80 12.04
CA ALA A 9 0.90 -15.80 12.59
C ALA A 9 1.97 -15.67 11.50
N ALA A 10 1.81 -16.40 10.39
CA ALA A 10 2.74 -16.34 9.26
C ALA A 10 2.75 -14.96 8.61
N ARG A 11 1.59 -14.35 8.44
CA ARG A 11 1.47 -13.01 7.84
C ARG A 11 2.05 -11.93 8.75
N THR A 12 1.83 -12.03 10.07
CA THR A 12 2.42 -11.10 11.03
C THR A 12 3.94 -11.18 11.00
N LYS A 13 4.49 -12.39 10.98
CA LYS A 13 5.94 -12.61 10.87
C LYS A 13 6.48 -12.02 9.57
N LEU A 14 5.78 -12.22 8.46
CA LEU A 14 6.17 -11.68 7.15
C LEU A 14 6.19 -10.15 7.19
N ALA A 15 5.14 -9.54 7.76
CA ALA A 15 5.01 -8.09 7.83
C ALA A 15 6.12 -7.45 8.67
N GLU A 16 6.57 -8.11 9.73
CA GLU A 16 7.63 -7.63 10.59
C GLU A 16 9.03 -7.93 10.06
N GLY A 17 9.15 -8.88 9.14
CA GLY A 17 10.43 -9.36 8.63
C GLY A 17 10.68 -9.02 7.17
N LEU A 18 10.56 -10.02 6.30
CA LEU A 18 10.94 -9.90 4.89
C LEU A 18 10.16 -8.82 4.15
N LEU A 19 8.84 -8.76 4.34
CA LEU A 19 8.01 -7.75 3.67
C LEU A 19 8.44 -6.35 4.09
N ARG A 20 8.67 -6.13 5.38
CA ARG A 20 9.13 -4.85 5.88
C ARG A 20 10.45 -4.43 5.24
N ARG A 21 11.40 -5.37 5.12
CA ARG A 21 12.69 -5.09 4.48
C ARG A 21 12.53 -4.73 3.01
N LYS A 22 11.65 -5.43 2.29
CA LYS A 22 11.39 -5.16 0.87
C LYS A 22 10.72 -3.80 0.69
N LEU A 23 9.78 -3.46 1.55
CA LEU A 23 9.11 -2.15 1.51
C LEU A 23 10.09 -1.02 1.84
N LEU A 24 11.02 -1.26 2.75
CA LEU A 24 12.06 -0.27 3.06
C LEU A 24 12.99 -0.03 1.86
N MET A 25 13.34 -1.08 1.14
CA MET A 25 14.11 -0.94 -0.10
C MET A 25 13.36 -0.10 -1.12
N LEU A 26 12.07 -0.34 -1.29
CA LEU A 26 11.23 0.43 -2.19
C LEU A 26 11.11 1.89 -1.73
N GLU A 27 10.93 2.11 -0.43
CA GLU A 27 10.90 3.45 0.16
C GLU A 27 12.17 4.22 -0.20
N ASN A 28 13.33 3.57 -0.11
CA ASN A 28 14.62 4.20 -0.39
C ASN A 28 14.84 4.47 -1.89
N CYS A 29 14.07 3.85 -2.75
CA CYS A 29 14.13 4.14 -4.20
C CYS A 29 13.45 5.45 -4.58
N ILE A 30 12.58 5.97 -3.71
CA ILE A 30 11.84 7.21 -4.00
C ILE A 30 12.69 8.41 -3.55
N GLN A 31 12.91 9.37 -4.44
CA GLN A 31 13.67 10.58 -4.09
C GLN A 31 12.91 11.41 -3.05
N PRO A 32 13.61 12.09 -2.14
CA PRO A 32 12.95 12.85 -1.05
C PRO A 32 11.97 13.91 -1.53
N ASP A 33 12.24 14.52 -2.68
CA ASP A 33 11.42 15.59 -3.25
C ASP A 33 10.50 15.11 -4.37
N SER A 34 10.49 13.80 -4.66
CA SER A 34 9.69 13.24 -5.74
C SER A 34 8.35 12.73 -5.22
N LYS A 35 7.30 13.02 -5.99
CA LYS A 35 5.95 12.52 -5.75
C LYS A 35 5.78 11.09 -6.25
N TRP A 36 6.47 10.75 -7.33
CA TRP A 36 6.35 9.47 -8.04
C TRP A 36 7.63 8.67 -7.94
N VAL A 37 7.53 7.36 -8.19
CA VAL A 37 8.67 6.46 -7.96
C VAL A 37 9.78 6.63 -9.00
N SER A 38 9.44 6.88 -10.27
CA SER A 38 10.43 6.86 -11.34
C SER A 38 10.44 8.06 -12.26
N SER A 39 9.48 8.97 -12.15
CA SER A 39 9.40 10.12 -13.06
C SER A 39 8.67 11.30 -12.43
N LYS A 40 8.54 12.37 -13.19
CA LYS A 40 7.82 13.59 -12.76
C LYS A 40 6.31 13.43 -12.90
N THR A 41 5.84 12.39 -13.57
CA THR A 41 4.43 12.11 -13.77
C THR A 41 4.07 10.73 -13.25
N ILE A 42 2.79 10.52 -13.00
CA ILE A 42 2.29 9.22 -12.56
C ILE A 42 2.55 8.15 -13.63
N THR A 43 2.98 6.97 -13.19
CA THR A 43 3.24 5.84 -14.06
C THR A 43 2.51 4.60 -13.54
N ILE A 44 2.54 3.53 -14.34
CA ILE A 44 1.95 2.25 -13.95
C ILE A 44 2.59 1.69 -12.69
N ALA A 45 3.88 1.99 -12.45
CA ALA A 45 4.58 1.57 -11.24
C ALA A 45 3.95 2.18 -9.99
N ASP A 46 3.59 3.46 -10.04
CA ASP A 46 2.94 4.15 -8.93
C ASP A 46 1.58 3.53 -8.63
N ILE A 47 0.80 3.25 -9.66
CA ILE A 47 -0.53 2.64 -9.54
C ILE A 47 -0.42 1.23 -8.94
N ALA A 48 0.57 0.45 -9.38
CA ALA A 48 0.80 -0.90 -8.85
C ALA A 48 1.16 -0.86 -7.36
N ILE A 49 2.02 0.06 -6.96
CA ILE A 49 2.40 0.25 -5.56
C ILE A 49 1.19 0.65 -4.72
N TRP A 50 0.42 1.61 -5.20
CA TRP A 50 -0.81 2.07 -4.55
C TRP A 50 -1.80 0.92 -4.33
N ARG A 51 -2.01 0.12 -5.36
CA ARG A 51 -2.98 -0.99 -5.27
C ARG A 51 -2.50 -2.08 -4.30
N LEU A 52 -1.23 -2.43 -4.37
CA LEU A 52 -0.63 -3.46 -3.50
C LEU A 52 -0.65 -3.03 -2.03
N LEU A 53 -0.18 -1.82 -1.74
CA LEU A 53 -0.17 -1.30 -0.37
C LEU A 53 -1.58 -1.04 0.15
N GLY A 54 -2.50 -0.66 -0.73
CA GLY A 54 -3.91 -0.57 -0.40
C GLY A 54 -4.47 -1.91 0.08
N TRP A 55 -4.12 -2.98 -0.61
CA TRP A 55 -4.53 -4.33 -0.23
C TRP A 55 -3.96 -4.73 1.14
N PHE A 56 -2.66 -4.52 1.35
CA PHE A 56 -2.01 -4.85 2.62
C PHE A 56 -2.57 -4.08 3.81
N THR A 57 -2.99 -2.82 3.60
CA THR A 57 -3.46 -1.95 4.69
C THR A 57 -4.98 -1.91 4.82
N SER A 58 -5.71 -2.57 3.93
CA SER A 58 -7.19 -2.50 3.91
C SER A 58 -7.86 -3.23 5.08
N GLY A 59 -7.16 -4.16 5.70
CA GLY A 59 -7.72 -5.03 6.72
C GLY A 59 -8.39 -6.28 6.18
N VAL A 60 -8.41 -6.44 4.84
CA VAL A 60 -8.97 -7.65 4.20
C VAL A 60 -8.08 -8.86 4.45
N ILE A 61 -6.76 -8.65 4.59
CA ILE A 61 -5.81 -9.73 4.87
C ILE A 61 -5.48 -9.71 6.37
N ASP A 62 -6.00 -10.67 7.09
CA ASP A 62 -5.71 -10.81 8.52
C ASP A 62 -4.21 -11.05 8.74
N GLY A 63 -3.66 -10.41 9.76
CA GLY A 63 -2.26 -10.56 10.14
C GLY A 63 -1.36 -9.44 9.65
N PHE A 64 -1.80 -8.62 8.69
CA PHE A 64 -1.06 -7.42 8.28
C PHE A 64 -1.60 -6.20 9.04
N PRO A 65 -0.72 -5.44 9.72
CA PRO A 65 -1.17 -4.22 10.42
C PRO A 65 -1.71 -3.19 9.43
N LYS A 66 -2.88 -2.63 9.74
CA LYS A 66 -3.49 -1.60 8.88
C LYS A 66 -2.69 -0.30 8.85
N ASP A 67 -1.88 -0.06 9.86
CA ASP A 67 -1.07 1.15 9.98
C ASP A 67 0.38 0.98 9.52
N MET A 68 0.68 -0.13 8.85
CA MET A 68 2.07 -0.43 8.45
C MET A 68 2.68 0.62 7.53
N ILE A 69 1.86 1.37 6.78
CA ILE A 69 2.36 2.40 5.86
C ILE A 69 3.00 3.58 6.60
N THR A 70 2.68 3.76 7.88
CA THR A 70 3.27 4.86 8.68
C THR A 70 4.78 4.71 8.83
N LEU A 71 5.32 3.51 8.64
CA LEU A 71 6.75 3.23 8.67
C LEU A 71 7.47 3.70 7.40
N PHE A 72 6.72 4.05 6.35
CA PHE A 72 7.26 4.34 5.03
C PHE A 72 6.66 5.65 4.52
N PRO A 73 7.18 6.81 4.98
CA PRO A 73 6.56 8.10 4.69
C PRO A 73 6.53 8.46 3.20
N LYS A 74 7.54 8.06 2.41
CA LYS A 74 7.53 8.33 0.97
C LYS A 74 6.51 7.46 0.25
N LEU A 75 6.40 6.18 0.64
CA LEU A 75 5.37 5.28 0.10
C LEU A 75 3.98 5.77 0.47
N LYS A 76 3.79 6.24 1.70
CA LYS A 76 2.53 6.84 2.13
C LYS A 76 2.19 8.05 1.26
N ARG A 77 3.15 8.94 1.06
CA ARG A 77 2.98 10.13 0.21
C ARG A 77 2.58 9.75 -1.21
N LEU A 78 3.26 8.74 -1.77
CA LEU A 78 2.96 8.24 -3.11
C LEU A 78 1.55 7.68 -3.19
N CYS A 79 1.16 6.86 -2.24
CA CYS A 79 -0.18 6.26 -2.21
C CYS A 79 -1.28 7.32 -2.09
N LEU A 80 -1.05 8.33 -1.25
CA LEU A 80 -1.98 9.46 -1.14
C LEU A 80 -2.06 10.26 -2.45
N ALA A 81 -0.93 10.44 -3.13
CA ALA A 81 -0.88 11.15 -4.40
C ALA A 81 -1.64 10.41 -5.49
N VAL A 82 -1.52 9.08 -5.56
CA VAL A 82 -2.30 8.26 -6.50
C VAL A 82 -3.78 8.33 -6.14
N ASP A 83 -4.10 8.16 -4.85
CA ASP A 83 -5.48 8.16 -4.37
C ASP A 83 -6.19 9.49 -4.68
N ASN A 84 -5.46 10.59 -4.67
CA ASN A 84 -5.97 11.93 -4.96
C ASN A 84 -5.83 12.34 -6.42
N HIS A 85 -5.25 11.52 -7.27
CA HIS A 85 -5.17 11.80 -8.70
C HIS A 85 -6.57 11.80 -9.31
N GLU A 86 -6.88 12.83 -10.07
CA GLU A 86 -8.23 13.07 -10.58
C GLU A 86 -8.81 11.88 -11.36
N LYS A 87 -8.01 11.33 -12.26
CA LYS A 87 -8.45 10.18 -13.08
C LYS A 87 -8.62 8.90 -12.25
N ILE A 88 -7.76 8.71 -11.25
CA ILE A 88 -7.85 7.56 -10.34
C ILE A 88 -9.10 7.67 -9.48
N LYS A 89 -9.37 8.84 -8.92
CA LYS A 89 -10.59 9.09 -8.15
C LYS A 89 -11.84 8.78 -8.96
N SER A 90 -11.90 9.28 -10.18
CA SER A 90 -13.04 9.06 -11.07
C SER A 90 -13.24 7.56 -11.35
N TRP A 91 -12.17 6.85 -11.65
CA TRP A 91 -12.22 5.42 -11.91
C TRP A 91 -12.68 4.62 -10.68
N VAL A 92 -12.15 4.97 -9.51
CA VAL A 92 -12.52 4.32 -8.24
C VAL A 92 -14.00 4.50 -7.95
N GLN A 93 -14.53 5.71 -8.13
CA GLN A 93 -15.95 5.99 -7.90
C GLN A 93 -16.86 5.15 -8.78
N LYS A 94 -16.42 4.87 -10.01
CA LYS A 94 -17.19 4.07 -10.97
C LYS A 94 -17.05 2.56 -10.75
N THR A 95 -15.93 2.13 -10.17
CA THR A 95 -15.54 0.72 -10.11
C THR A 95 -15.84 0.08 -8.77
N TYR A 96 -15.61 0.80 -7.68
CA TYR A 96 -15.74 0.25 -6.34
C TYR A 96 -16.97 0.79 -5.61
N PRO A 97 -17.65 -0.05 -4.80
CA PRO A 97 -18.67 0.43 -3.87
C PRO A 97 -18.08 1.43 -2.87
N ASN A 98 -18.91 2.36 -2.40
CA ASN A 98 -18.46 3.41 -1.49
C ASN A 98 -17.81 2.89 -0.19
N ASN A 99 -18.23 1.71 0.26
CA ASN A 99 -17.72 1.11 1.50
C ASN A 99 -16.64 0.06 1.26
N TYR A 100 -16.12 -0.05 0.05
CA TYR A 100 -15.06 -1.03 -0.24
C TYR A 100 -13.74 -0.60 0.40
N PRO A 101 -13.12 -1.48 1.22
CA PRO A 101 -11.87 -1.14 1.90
C PRO A 101 -10.69 -1.22 0.91
N ARG A 102 -10.28 -0.07 0.39
CA ARG A 102 -9.20 0.02 -0.62
C ARG A 102 -7.81 0.18 -0.02
N GLY A 103 -7.71 0.68 1.20
CA GLY A 103 -6.45 0.87 1.88
C GLY A 103 -6.55 1.92 2.98
N ASN A 104 -5.51 1.95 3.79
CA ASN A 104 -5.36 2.90 4.89
C ASN A 104 -4.03 3.63 4.70
N PHE A 105 -4.09 4.84 4.19
CA PHE A 105 -2.89 5.63 3.92
C PHE A 105 -2.73 6.85 4.81
#